data_6d822ca76473aad0f042e8ba65889af3
#
_entry.id   6d822ca76473aad0f042e8ba65889af3
#
_cell.length_a   1.000
_cell.length_b   1.000
_cell.length_c   1.000
_cell.angle_alpha   90.00
_cell.angle_beta   90.00
_cell.angle_gamma   90.00
#
_symmetry.space_group_name_H-M   'P 1'
#
loop_
_entity.id
_entity.type
_entity.pdbx_description
1 polymer ?
#
loop_
_entity_poly.entity_id
_entity_poly.type
_entity_poly.pdbx_seq_one_letter_code
_entity_poly.pdbx_strand_id
1 'polypeptide(L)'
;MLNLSIVMKRALLTILLVLILFPQPVLAQEGINLTISSPEADQIVQGLVIVSGTVTVLGFSSYELSFAYKDDPTGTWFTLQNSSLPVFEGELGDWDTTTLTDGDYNLRLRVFLLDGSAQETIVTDLRVRNYTAVPTATFTPTATPFAQIVPPTAQLIAPLPATVTPSHPTPTPFPSNPAGLTVPSISGALGRGAILSLLLILGVSLILRLRRE
;
A
#
# COMPACT_ATOMS: atom_id res chain seq x y z
N MET A 1 43.93 42.83 -24.25
CA MET A 1 44.20 41.42 -24.02
C MET A 1 43.32 40.97 -22.89
N LEU A 2 42.24 40.29 -23.19
CA LEU A 2 41.31 39.76 -22.15
C LEU A 2 42.05 38.70 -21.35
N ASN A 3 42.10 38.86 -20.05
CA ASN A 3 42.91 38.00 -19.15
C ASN A 3 42.29 36.60 -19.14
N LEU A 4 42.82 35.65 -19.94
CA LEU A 4 42.34 34.28 -20.10
C LEU A 4 42.10 33.57 -18.77
N SER A 5 42.86 33.92 -17.72
CA SER A 5 42.67 33.44 -16.36
C SER A 5 41.34 33.88 -15.72
N ILE A 6 40.87 35.10 -15.99
CA ILE A 6 39.61 35.62 -15.47
C ILE A 6 38.42 34.96 -16.17
N VAL A 7 38.50 34.75 -17.47
CA VAL A 7 37.46 34.09 -18.26
C VAL A 7 37.31 32.63 -17.81
N MET A 8 38.44 31.93 -17.60
CA MET A 8 38.46 30.55 -17.14
C MET A 8 37.90 30.40 -15.72
N LYS A 9 38.22 31.34 -14.78
CA LYS A 9 37.65 31.34 -13.42
C LYS A 9 36.13 31.60 -13.43
N ARG A 10 35.66 32.53 -14.28
CA ARG A 10 34.22 32.82 -14.41
C ARG A 10 33.48 31.63 -15.02
N ALA A 11 34.02 30.99 -16.05
CA ALA A 11 33.44 29.77 -16.64
C ALA A 11 33.39 28.61 -15.62
N LEU A 12 34.42 28.44 -14.82
CA LEU A 12 34.44 27.42 -13.76
C LEU A 12 33.38 27.71 -12.67
N LEU A 13 33.23 28.98 -12.29
CA LEU A 13 32.25 29.42 -11.30
C LEU A 13 30.81 29.23 -11.79
N THR A 14 30.53 29.50 -13.07
CA THR A 14 29.22 29.28 -13.66
C THR A 14 28.89 27.80 -13.80
N ILE A 15 29.85 26.96 -14.15
CA ILE A 15 29.67 25.51 -14.21
C ILE A 15 29.39 24.96 -12.80
N LEU A 16 30.15 25.41 -11.78
CA LEU A 16 29.92 25.00 -10.41
C LEU A 16 28.54 25.45 -9.88
N LEU A 17 28.10 26.67 -10.21
CA LEU A 17 26.77 27.18 -9.85
C LEU A 17 25.65 26.38 -10.53
N VAL A 18 25.82 26.00 -11.79
CA VAL A 18 24.86 25.15 -12.51
C VAL A 18 24.81 23.78 -11.89
N LEU A 19 25.94 23.20 -11.46
CA LEU A 19 25.99 21.90 -10.82
C LEU A 19 25.28 21.87 -9.46
N ILE A 20 25.32 22.98 -8.71
CA ILE A 20 24.64 23.12 -7.41
C ILE A 20 23.13 23.33 -7.60
N LEU A 21 22.72 24.00 -8.67
CA LEU A 21 21.30 24.23 -8.99
C LEU A 21 20.60 23.04 -9.64
N PHE A 22 21.36 21.99 -10.03
CA PHE A 22 20.72 20.73 -10.46
C PHE A 22 20.04 20.11 -9.26
N PRO A 23 18.72 19.83 -9.31
CA PRO A 23 18.08 19.03 -8.30
C PRO A 23 18.78 17.67 -8.28
N GLN A 24 19.43 17.37 -7.17
CA GLN A 24 19.98 16.04 -6.94
C GLN A 24 18.82 15.06 -7.11
N PRO A 25 18.96 13.98 -7.89
CA PRO A 25 17.97 12.93 -7.85
C PRO A 25 17.88 12.47 -6.40
N VAL A 26 16.78 12.77 -5.74
CA VAL A 26 16.41 12.09 -4.51
C VAL A 26 16.23 10.64 -4.98
N LEU A 27 17.26 9.81 -4.78
CA LEU A 27 17.10 8.38 -4.84
C LEU A 27 15.99 8.11 -3.82
N ALA A 28 14.80 7.84 -4.31
CA ALA A 28 13.76 7.28 -3.47
C ALA A 28 14.44 6.06 -2.85
N GLN A 29 14.75 6.16 -1.57
CA GLN A 29 15.25 5.05 -0.80
C GLN A 29 14.10 4.04 -0.90
N GLU A 30 14.30 2.98 -1.68
CA GLU A 30 13.34 1.87 -1.72
C GLU A 30 13.23 1.41 -0.28
N GLY A 31 12.19 1.92 0.36
CA GLY A 31 11.97 1.73 1.79
C GLY A 31 11.73 0.23 2.00
N ILE A 32 12.31 -0.28 3.04
CA ILE A 32 11.97 -1.58 3.59
C ILE A 32 10.45 -1.58 3.77
N ASN A 33 9.75 -2.31 2.94
CA ASN A 33 8.32 -2.47 3.05
C ASN A 33 8.04 -3.91 3.50
N LEU A 34 7.84 -4.07 4.79
CA LEU A 34 7.55 -5.32 5.47
C LEU A 34 6.28 -5.13 6.28
N THR A 35 5.15 -5.58 5.73
CA THR A 35 3.84 -5.39 6.36
C THR A 35 2.95 -6.60 6.17
N ILE A 36 2.14 -6.89 7.18
CA ILE A 36 0.96 -7.73 7.07
C ILE A 36 -0.23 -6.77 6.98
N SER A 37 -0.99 -6.83 5.89
CA SER A 37 -2.16 -5.99 5.65
C SER A 37 -3.47 -6.68 6.06
N SER A 38 -3.49 -8.00 6.10
CA SER A 38 -4.63 -8.80 6.59
C SER A 38 -4.10 -10.13 7.17
N PRO A 39 -4.63 -10.57 8.30
CA PRO A 39 -5.57 -9.90 9.21
C PRO A 39 -4.95 -8.70 9.93
N GLU A 40 -5.79 -7.73 10.34
CA GLU A 40 -5.38 -6.59 11.16
C GLU A 40 -5.35 -6.95 12.65
N ALA A 41 -4.63 -6.16 13.47
CA ALA A 41 -4.61 -6.33 14.91
C ALA A 41 -6.04 -6.28 15.51
N ASP A 42 -6.27 -7.03 16.57
CA ASP A 42 -7.57 -7.18 17.25
C ASP A 42 -8.69 -7.82 16.40
N GLN A 43 -8.42 -8.26 15.18
CA GLN A 43 -9.41 -8.86 14.30
C GLN A 43 -9.85 -10.24 14.82
N ILE A 44 -11.16 -10.54 14.66
CA ILE A 44 -11.70 -11.88 14.89
C ILE A 44 -11.56 -12.69 13.61
N VAL A 45 -10.96 -13.86 13.70
CA VAL A 45 -10.71 -14.77 12.59
C VAL A 45 -11.24 -16.17 12.89
N GLN A 46 -11.67 -16.90 11.86
CA GLN A 46 -12.10 -18.29 11.96
C GLN A 46 -11.88 -19.03 10.64
N GLY A 47 -11.71 -20.34 10.71
CA GLY A 47 -11.56 -21.18 9.53
C GLY A 47 -10.21 -20.99 8.85
N LEU A 48 -10.21 -21.04 7.51
CA LEU A 48 -9.05 -20.76 6.68
C LEU A 48 -8.91 -19.25 6.47
N VAL A 49 -7.81 -18.67 6.92
CA VAL A 49 -7.53 -17.24 6.86
C VAL A 49 -6.41 -17.00 5.85
N ILE A 50 -6.68 -16.23 4.80
CA ILE A 50 -5.65 -15.79 3.86
C ILE A 50 -4.89 -14.62 4.48
N VAL A 51 -3.58 -14.78 4.65
CA VAL A 51 -2.69 -13.74 5.15
C VAL A 51 -2.11 -12.99 3.97
N SER A 52 -2.36 -11.68 3.93
CA SER A 52 -1.88 -10.81 2.85
C SER A 52 -0.94 -9.73 3.38
N GLY A 53 -0.06 -9.24 2.50
CA GLY A 53 0.90 -8.22 2.88
C GLY A 53 1.92 -7.90 1.81
N THR A 54 3.00 -7.26 2.24
CA THR A 54 4.12 -6.90 1.38
C THR A 54 5.43 -7.31 2.01
N VAL A 55 6.27 -7.96 1.21
CA VAL A 55 7.67 -8.27 1.52
C VAL A 55 8.52 -7.74 0.39
N THR A 56 8.94 -6.48 0.50
CA THR A 56 9.85 -5.83 -0.46
C THR A 56 10.98 -5.19 0.33
N VAL A 57 12.10 -5.91 0.41
CA VAL A 57 13.26 -5.53 1.21
C VAL A 57 14.51 -5.70 0.38
N LEU A 58 15.40 -4.72 0.40
CA LEU A 58 16.70 -4.82 -0.28
C LEU A 58 17.53 -5.97 0.33
N GLY A 59 18.09 -6.81 -0.52
CA GLY A 59 18.82 -7.99 -0.06
C GLY A 59 17.95 -9.14 0.45
N PHE A 60 16.69 -9.20 0.04
CA PHE A 60 15.77 -10.28 0.38
C PHE A 60 16.35 -11.65 0.01
N SER A 61 16.23 -12.61 0.91
CA SER A 61 16.59 -14.02 0.70
C SER A 61 15.36 -14.92 0.80
N SER A 62 14.64 -14.83 1.92
CA SER A 62 13.41 -15.61 2.15
C SER A 62 12.57 -14.94 3.23
N TYR A 63 11.30 -15.35 3.34
CA TYR A 63 10.48 -15.01 4.49
C TYR A 63 9.86 -16.23 5.14
N GLU A 64 9.51 -16.08 6.41
CA GLU A 64 8.79 -17.03 7.22
C GLU A 64 7.54 -16.35 7.79
N LEU A 65 6.37 -16.93 7.51
CA LEU A 65 5.12 -16.58 8.18
C LEU A 65 4.88 -17.59 9.30
N SER A 66 4.64 -17.11 10.53
CA SER A 66 4.45 -17.96 11.69
C SER A 66 3.45 -17.34 12.67
N PHE A 67 2.80 -18.17 13.49
CA PHE A 67 1.91 -17.72 14.54
C PHE A 67 2.39 -18.23 15.91
N ALA A 68 1.94 -17.56 16.98
CA ALA A 68 2.15 -17.97 18.35
C ALA A 68 0.90 -17.70 19.18
N TYR A 69 0.76 -18.43 20.28
CA TYR A 69 -0.21 -18.06 21.31
C TYR A 69 0.23 -16.77 21.98
N LYS A 70 -0.71 -15.84 22.21
CA LYS A 70 -0.40 -14.52 22.79
C LYS A 70 0.32 -14.63 24.14
N ASP A 71 -0.15 -15.53 25.00
CA ASP A 71 0.31 -15.69 26.37
C ASP A 71 1.30 -16.86 26.53
N ASP A 72 1.98 -17.28 25.45
CA ASP A 72 2.96 -18.35 25.53
C ASP A 72 4.26 -17.87 26.19
N PRO A 73 4.58 -18.32 27.41
CA PRO A 73 5.81 -17.95 28.11
C PRO A 73 7.07 -18.51 27.47
N THR A 74 6.94 -19.49 26.58
CA THR A 74 8.08 -20.14 25.90
C THR A 74 8.54 -19.38 24.67
N GLY A 75 7.71 -18.49 24.15
CA GLY A 75 7.99 -17.75 22.93
C GLY A 75 8.06 -18.64 21.69
N THR A 76 7.29 -19.74 21.69
CA THR A 76 7.29 -20.70 20.58
C THR A 76 6.47 -20.18 19.40
N TRP A 77 7.08 -20.19 18.21
CA TRP A 77 6.43 -19.83 16.96
C TRP A 77 6.21 -21.07 16.09
N PHE A 78 5.03 -21.16 15.52
CA PHE A 78 4.61 -22.24 14.63
C PHE A 78 4.62 -21.72 13.19
N THR A 79 5.46 -22.31 12.35
CA THR A 79 5.61 -21.87 10.95
C THR A 79 4.39 -22.29 10.14
N LEU A 80 3.82 -21.34 9.41
CA LEU A 80 2.73 -21.51 8.45
C LEU A 80 3.27 -21.67 7.04
N GLN A 81 4.16 -20.75 6.64
CA GLN A 81 4.68 -20.66 5.29
C GLN A 81 6.14 -20.20 5.28
N ASN A 82 6.93 -20.76 4.36
CA ASN A 82 8.25 -20.27 3.98
C ASN A 82 8.30 -20.04 2.47
N SER A 83 8.87 -18.92 2.03
CA SER A 83 9.05 -18.64 0.61
C SER A 83 10.33 -17.87 0.35
N SER A 84 10.95 -18.13 -0.79
CA SER A 84 12.09 -17.38 -1.32
C SER A 84 11.69 -16.39 -2.43
N LEU A 85 10.39 -16.18 -2.62
CA LEU A 85 9.84 -15.20 -3.56
C LEU A 85 9.32 -14.00 -2.79
N PRO A 86 9.73 -12.76 -3.13
CA PRO A 86 9.17 -11.56 -2.53
C PRO A 86 7.70 -11.39 -2.97
N VAL A 87 6.90 -10.77 -2.12
CA VAL A 87 5.47 -10.52 -2.36
C VAL A 87 5.21 -9.02 -2.28
N PHE A 88 4.48 -8.49 -3.24
CA PHE A 88 4.04 -7.10 -3.27
C PHE A 88 2.50 -7.05 -3.28
N GLU A 89 1.92 -6.51 -2.20
CA GLU A 89 0.46 -6.39 -2.01
C GLU A 89 -0.29 -7.68 -2.38
N GLY A 90 0.18 -8.82 -1.86
CA GLY A 90 -0.32 -10.14 -2.23
C GLY A 90 -0.44 -11.08 -1.04
N GLU A 91 -0.74 -12.34 -1.38
CA GLU A 91 -0.87 -13.43 -0.42
C GLU A 91 0.52 -13.88 0.06
N LEU A 92 0.69 -13.89 1.39
CA LEU A 92 1.88 -14.38 2.08
C LEU A 92 1.75 -15.86 2.46
N GLY A 93 0.53 -16.35 2.58
CA GLY A 93 0.22 -17.73 2.90
C GLY A 93 -1.14 -17.89 3.58
N ASP A 94 -1.50 -19.14 3.82
CA ASP A 94 -2.74 -19.54 4.47
C ASP A 94 -2.52 -19.87 5.94
N TRP A 95 -3.45 -19.46 6.78
CA TRP A 95 -3.51 -19.84 8.19
C TRP A 95 -4.78 -20.62 8.47
N ASP A 96 -4.67 -21.94 8.56
CA ASP A 96 -5.79 -22.80 8.95
C ASP A 96 -5.97 -22.75 10.48
N THR A 97 -6.96 -21.99 10.92
CA THR A 97 -7.30 -21.88 12.34
C THR A 97 -8.25 -22.96 12.81
N THR A 98 -8.81 -23.82 11.94
CA THR A 98 -9.87 -24.78 12.30
C THR A 98 -9.44 -25.79 13.37
N THR A 99 -8.15 -26.08 13.45
CA THR A 99 -7.56 -26.98 14.43
C THR A 99 -7.13 -26.30 15.73
N LEU A 100 -7.21 -24.96 15.75
CA LEU A 100 -6.82 -24.15 16.90
C LEU A 100 -7.97 -23.97 17.87
N THR A 101 -7.67 -23.90 19.15
CA THR A 101 -8.63 -23.53 20.19
C THR A 101 -8.97 -22.05 20.09
N ASP A 102 -10.18 -21.67 20.52
CA ASP A 102 -10.51 -20.26 20.68
C ASP A 102 -9.55 -19.59 21.66
N GLY A 103 -9.00 -18.45 21.28
CA GLY A 103 -7.97 -17.77 22.05
C GLY A 103 -7.42 -16.57 21.31
N ASP A 104 -6.42 -15.94 21.90
CA ASP A 104 -5.73 -14.80 21.33
C ASP A 104 -4.33 -15.25 20.82
N TYR A 105 -3.99 -14.81 19.64
CA TYR A 105 -2.81 -15.24 18.90
C TYR A 105 -2.08 -14.03 18.34
N ASN A 106 -0.79 -14.23 18.06
CA ASN A 106 0.04 -13.27 17.32
C ASN A 106 0.48 -13.90 15.99
N LEU A 107 0.57 -13.10 14.95
CA LEU A 107 1.06 -13.50 13.64
C LEU A 107 2.35 -12.74 13.34
N ARG A 108 3.41 -13.44 12.94
CA ARG A 108 4.71 -12.86 12.64
C ARG A 108 5.11 -13.13 11.21
N LEU A 109 5.55 -12.10 10.53
CA LEU A 109 6.26 -12.19 9.26
C LEU A 109 7.72 -11.82 9.50
N ARG A 110 8.62 -12.79 9.31
CA ARG A 110 10.06 -12.62 9.47
C ARG A 110 10.75 -12.77 8.13
N VAL A 111 11.58 -11.82 7.79
CA VAL A 111 12.35 -11.79 6.54
C VAL A 111 13.82 -12.00 6.84
N PHE A 112 14.45 -12.89 6.10
CA PHE A 112 15.89 -13.14 6.13
C PHE A 112 16.54 -12.45 4.94
N LEU A 113 17.66 -11.79 5.20
CA LEU A 113 18.42 -11.07 4.19
C LEU A 113 19.67 -11.84 3.77
N LEU A 114 20.23 -11.49 2.61
CA LEU A 114 21.43 -12.12 2.08
C LEU A 114 22.68 -11.89 2.95
N ASP A 115 22.68 -10.84 3.76
CA ASP A 115 23.76 -10.54 4.71
C ASP A 115 23.66 -11.35 6.02
N GLY A 116 22.64 -12.20 6.14
CA GLY A 116 22.36 -13.04 7.31
C GLY A 116 21.57 -12.32 8.42
N SER A 117 21.23 -11.04 8.24
CA SER A 117 20.34 -10.34 9.16
C SER A 117 18.87 -10.74 8.94
N ALA A 118 18.02 -10.45 9.92
CA ALA A 118 16.58 -10.68 9.82
C ALA A 118 15.81 -9.47 10.31
N GLN A 119 14.64 -9.26 9.69
CA GLN A 119 13.68 -8.24 10.08
C GLN A 119 12.33 -8.90 10.29
N GLU A 120 11.50 -8.35 11.17
CA GLU A 120 10.19 -8.92 11.45
C GLU A 120 9.14 -7.84 11.70
N THR A 121 7.90 -8.19 11.39
CA THR A 121 6.70 -7.45 11.78
C THR A 121 5.70 -8.41 12.41
N ILE A 122 4.96 -7.95 13.41
CA ILE A 122 4.05 -8.77 14.19
C ILE A 122 2.69 -8.08 14.23
N VAL A 123 1.65 -8.85 13.93
CA VAL A 123 0.25 -8.48 14.20
C VAL A 123 -0.16 -9.16 15.48
N THR A 124 -0.60 -8.38 16.45
CA THR A 124 -0.94 -8.87 17.78
C THR A 124 -2.46 -8.97 17.98
N ASP A 125 -2.87 -9.71 19.00
CA ASP A 125 -4.24 -9.74 19.49
C ASP A 125 -5.28 -10.28 18.50
N LEU A 126 -4.86 -11.16 17.59
CA LEU A 126 -5.79 -11.86 16.69
C LEU A 126 -6.64 -12.85 17.48
N ARG A 127 -7.95 -12.75 17.34
CA ARG A 127 -8.91 -13.54 18.12
C ARG A 127 -9.44 -14.69 17.29
N VAL A 128 -8.93 -15.90 17.49
CA VAL A 128 -9.49 -17.09 16.87
C VAL A 128 -10.79 -17.47 17.61
N ARG A 129 -11.89 -17.63 16.85
CA ARG A 129 -13.23 -17.95 17.36
C ARG A 129 -13.89 -18.98 16.45
N ASN A 130 -13.50 -20.24 16.60
CA ASN A 130 -14.04 -21.37 15.82
C ASN A 130 -15.29 -21.97 16.48
N TYR A 131 -15.34 -21.93 17.80
CA TYR A 131 -16.39 -22.58 18.60
C TYR A 131 -17.31 -21.60 19.32
N THR A 132 -16.85 -20.37 19.54
CA THR A 132 -17.65 -19.31 20.16
C THR A 132 -18.33 -18.49 19.08
N ALA A 133 -19.68 -18.35 19.17
CA ALA A 133 -20.42 -17.54 18.23
C ALA A 133 -19.91 -16.09 18.24
N VAL A 134 -19.56 -15.56 17.07
CA VAL A 134 -19.22 -14.14 16.90
C VAL A 134 -20.48 -13.32 17.18
N PRO A 135 -20.44 -12.30 18.05
CA PRO A 135 -21.60 -11.47 18.31
C PRO A 135 -22.00 -10.73 17.03
N THR A 136 -23.06 -11.22 16.39
CA THR A 136 -23.67 -10.52 15.26
C THR A 136 -24.34 -9.26 15.80
N ALA A 137 -24.04 -8.09 15.23
CA ALA A 137 -24.73 -6.86 15.57
C ALA A 137 -26.24 -7.06 15.34
N THR A 138 -27.00 -7.26 16.42
CA THR A 138 -28.46 -7.32 16.35
C THR A 138 -28.95 -5.91 16.07
N PHE A 139 -29.49 -5.69 14.89
CA PHE A 139 -30.17 -4.43 14.60
C PHE A 139 -31.31 -4.26 15.60
N THR A 140 -31.20 -3.26 16.45
CA THR A 140 -32.30 -2.88 17.34
C THR A 140 -33.46 -2.52 16.43
N PRO A 141 -34.64 -3.21 16.53
CA PRO A 141 -35.79 -2.86 15.72
C PRO A 141 -36.17 -1.42 16.08
N THR A 142 -36.06 -0.52 15.09
CA THR A 142 -36.58 0.83 15.24
C THR A 142 -38.07 0.69 15.50
N ALA A 143 -38.52 1.14 16.67
CA ALA A 143 -39.94 1.12 17.05
C ALA A 143 -40.75 1.83 15.97
N THR A 144 -41.46 1.07 15.16
CA THR A 144 -42.41 1.62 14.21
C THR A 144 -43.52 2.30 15.06
N PRO A 145 -43.79 3.62 14.89
CA PRO A 145 -44.87 4.25 15.63
C PRO A 145 -46.16 3.53 15.29
N PHE A 146 -46.88 3.05 16.32
CA PHE A 146 -48.19 2.47 16.13
C PHE A 146 -49.10 3.47 15.41
N ALA A 147 -49.47 3.14 14.17
CA ALA A 147 -50.51 3.90 13.47
C ALA A 147 -51.79 3.78 14.26
N GLN A 148 -52.34 4.91 14.72
CA GLN A 148 -53.65 4.97 15.32
C GLN A 148 -54.66 4.34 14.37
N ILE A 149 -55.41 3.35 14.88
CA ILE A 149 -56.51 2.73 14.14
C ILE A 149 -57.63 3.75 14.08
N VAL A 150 -57.77 4.42 12.96
CA VAL A 150 -58.94 5.20 12.59
C VAL A 150 -59.98 4.21 12.01
N PRO A 151 -61.24 4.20 12.43
CA PRO A 151 -62.25 3.28 11.92
C PRO A 151 -62.44 3.46 10.40
N PRO A 152 -62.72 2.38 9.67
CA PRO A 152 -62.73 2.41 8.21
C PRO A 152 -63.92 3.19 7.67
N THR A 153 -63.69 4.33 7.05
CA THR A 153 -64.61 4.93 6.11
C THR A 153 -64.39 4.22 4.77
N ALA A 154 -65.44 3.66 4.22
CA ALA A 154 -65.41 2.94 2.94
C ALA A 154 -64.84 3.83 1.83
N GLN A 155 -63.66 3.48 1.31
CA GLN A 155 -63.09 4.10 0.14
C GLN A 155 -62.92 3.10 -0.98
N LEU A 156 -63.29 3.58 -2.17
CA LEU A 156 -63.21 2.90 -3.46
C LEU A 156 -61.85 2.26 -3.70
N ILE A 157 -61.86 1.09 -4.31
CA ILE A 157 -60.69 0.32 -4.72
C ILE A 157 -59.88 1.14 -5.77
N ALA A 158 -58.74 1.67 -5.34
CA ALA A 158 -57.73 2.20 -6.25
C ALA A 158 -56.77 1.05 -6.71
N PRO A 159 -56.27 1.07 -7.97
CA PRO A 159 -55.41 0.01 -8.47
C PRO A 159 -54.11 -0.03 -7.68
N LEU A 160 -53.61 -1.26 -7.43
CA LEU A 160 -52.34 -1.56 -6.74
C LEU A 160 -51.17 -0.81 -7.37
N PRO A 161 -50.34 -0.13 -6.58
CA PRO A 161 -49.10 0.44 -7.09
C PRO A 161 -48.17 -0.68 -7.55
N ALA A 162 -47.53 -0.49 -8.70
CA ALA A 162 -46.53 -1.40 -9.26
C ALA A 162 -45.40 -1.67 -8.27
N THR A 163 -45.07 -2.93 -8.08
CA THR A 163 -43.92 -3.39 -7.28
C THR A 163 -42.66 -2.77 -7.85
N VAL A 164 -42.00 -1.90 -7.08
CA VAL A 164 -40.65 -1.36 -7.45
C VAL A 164 -39.68 -2.50 -7.28
N THR A 165 -39.17 -3.01 -8.41
CA THR A 165 -38.06 -3.94 -8.42
C THR A 165 -36.85 -3.24 -7.77
N PRO A 166 -36.16 -3.83 -6.75
CA PRO A 166 -34.98 -3.24 -6.20
C PRO A 166 -33.91 -3.11 -7.28
N SER A 167 -33.49 -1.89 -7.57
CA SER A 167 -32.39 -1.64 -8.49
C SER A 167 -31.11 -2.22 -7.86
N HIS A 168 -30.42 -3.05 -8.64
CA HIS A 168 -29.08 -3.53 -8.27
C HIS A 168 -28.17 -2.32 -7.98
N PRO A 169 -27.38 -2.36 -6.92
CA PRO A 169 -26.40 -1.29 -6.66
C PRO A 169 -25.46 -1.22 -7.86
N THR A 170 -25.34 -0.04 -8.44
CA THR A 170 -24.36 0.23 -9.50
C THR A 170 -22.96 -0.02 -8.92
N PRO A 171 -22.12 -0.83 -9.57
CA PRO A 171 -20.76 -1.07 -9.08
C PRO A 171 -20.02 0.26 -8.95
N THR A 172 -19.52 0.54 -7.76
CA THR A 172 -18.67 1.69 -7.50
C THR A 172 -17.38 1.53 -8.30
N PRO A 173 -16.97 2.50 -9.13
CA PRO A 173 -15.70 2.41 -9.83
C PRO A 173 -14.56 2.32 -8.83
N PHE A 174 -13.57 1.46 -9.12
CA PHE A 174 -12.37 1.33 -8.31
C PHE A 174 -11.67 2.69 -8.18
N PRO A 175 -11.09 3.02 -7.00
CA PRO A 175 -10.28 4.21 -6.85
C PRO A 175 -9.12 4.19 -7.85
N SER A 176 -8.85 5.31 -8.49
CA SER A 176 -7.75 5.44 -9.45
C SER A 176 -6.42 5.21 -8.72
N ASN A 177 -5.55 4.37 -9.28
CA ASN A 177 -4.22 4.10 -8.74
C ASN A 177 -3.40 5.42 -8.73
N PRO A 178 -3.02 5.95 -7.56
CA PRO A 178 -2.25 7.20 -7.46
C PRO A 178 -0.82 7.07 -8.02
N ALA A 179 -0.30 5.84 -8.16
CA ALA A 179 0.99 5.55 -8.78
C ALA A 179 0.91 5.34 -10.31
N GLY A 180 -0.26 5.45 -10.91
CA GLY A 180 -0.45 5.32 -12.35
C GLY A 180 0.32 6.41 -13.11
N LEU A 181 1.25 6.02 -13.97
CA LEU A 181 1.93 6.93 -14.89
C LEU A 181 0.93 7.52 -15.86
N THR A 182 0.62 8.80 -15.70
CA THR A 182 -0.27 9.52 -16.62
C THR A 182 0.52 10.07 -17.81
N VAL A 183 -0.11 10.13 -18.99
CA VAL A 183 0.50 10.71 -20.21
C VAL A 183 1.12 12.09 -19.96
N PRO A 184 0.49 13.01 -19.17
CA PRO A 184 1.10 14.30 -18.85
C PRO A 184 2.38 14.19 -17.98
N SER A 185 2.52 13.19 -17.14
CA SER A 185 3.75 13.03 -16.33
C SER A 185 4.93 12.55 -17.18
N ILE A 186 4.68 11.69 -18.17
CA ILE A 186 5.69 11.19 -19.11
C ILE A 186 6.13 12.33 -20.06
N SER A 187 5.20 13.07 -20.63
CA SER A 187 5.50 14.19 -21.54
C SER A 187 6.23 15.32 -20.81
N GLY A 188 5.89 15.59 -19.54
CA GLY A 188 6.59 16.57 -18.71
C GLY A 188 8.06 16.18 -18.42
N ALA A 189 8.35 14.90 -18.17
CA ALA A 189 9.70 14.41 -17.96
C ALA A 189 10.54 14.47 -19.24
N LEU A 190 9.96 14.06 -20.38
CA LEU A 190 10.59 14.15 -21.71
C LEU A 190 10.90 15.58 -22.11
N GLY A 191 9.95 16.52 -21.88
CA GLY A 191 10.14 17.94 -22.19
C GLY A 191 11.29 18.57 -21.40
N ARG A 192 11.38 18.27 -20.09
CA ARG A 192 12.48 18.76 -19.25
C ARG A 192 13.83 18.20 -19.68
N GLY A 193 13.90 16.92 -20.02
CA GLY A 193 15.11 16.30 -20.54
C GLY A 193 15.59 16.90 -21.85
N ALA A 194 14.69 17.18 -22.80
CA ALA A 194 15.01 17.81 -24.07
C ALA A 194 15.54 19.24 -23.92
N ILE A 195 14.94 20.05 -23.04
CA ILE A 195 15.41 21.43 -22.77
C ILE A 195 16.80 21.41 -22.14
N LEU A 196 17.07 20.52 -21.20
CA LEU A 196 18.37 20.41 -20.55
C LEU A 196 19.48 20.01 -21.52
N SER A 197 19.23 19.05 -22.41
CA SER A 197 20.20 18.62 -23.41
C SER A 197 20.48 19.73 -24.41
N LEU A 198 19.48 20.51 -24.81
CA LEU A 198 19.63 21.63 -25.72
C LEU A 198 20.46 22.77 -25.10
N LEU A 199 20.23 23.09 -23.83
CA LEU A 199 21.03 24.06 -23.08
C LEU A 199 22.50 23.62 -22.94
N LEU A 200 22.72 22.32 -22.72
CA LEU A 200 24.08 21.77 -22.63
C LEU A 200 24.83 21.88 -23.96
N ILE A 201 24.18 21.55 -25.09
CA ILE A 201 24.75 21.68 -26.42
C ILE A 201 25.09 23.14 -26.75
N LEU A 202 24.16 24.08 -26.44
CA LEU A 202 24.37 25.51 -26.61
C LEU A 202 25.54 26.01 -25.78
N GLY A 203 25.64 25.60 -24.51
CA GLY A 203 26.72 25.94 -23.60
C GLY A 203 28.07 25.47 -24.10
N VAL A 204 28.18 24.20 -24.53
CA VAL A 204 29.41 23.64 -25.13
C VAL A 204 29.77 24.37 -26.41
N SER A 205 28.82 24.63 -27.30
CA SER A 205 29.02 25.37 -28.54
C SER A 205 29.57 26.78 -28.29
N LEU A 206 29.01 27.50 -27.31
CA LEU A 206 29.44 28.84 -26.93
C LEU A 206 30.88 28.82 -26.39
N ILE A 207 31.23 27.85 -25.55
CA ILE A 207 32.59 27.69 -25.01
C ILE A 207 33.60 27.41 -26.13
N LEU A 208 33.23 26.54 -27.08
CA LEU A 208 34.11 26.23 -28.21
C LEU A 208 34.28 27.42 -29.15
N ARG A 209 33.26 28.27 -29.32
CA ARG A 209 33.35 29.48 -30.11
C ARG A 209 34.24 30.54 -29.47
N LEU A 210 34.13 30.72 -28.14
CA LEU A 210 34.95 31.65 -27.37
C LEU A 210 36.43 31.22 -27.28
N ARG A 211 36.73 29.93 -27.50
CA ARG A 211 38.10 29.41 -27.56
C ARG A 211 38.78 29.63 -28.92
N ARG A 212 38.04 29.88 -29.97
CA ARG A 212 38.56 30.08 -31.33
C ARG A 212 38.87 31.54 -31.68
N GLU A 213 38.43 32.50 -30.86
CA GLU A 213 38.83 33.91 -30.88
C GLU A 213 39.97 34.16 -29.86
#